data_813a1e260e971c8b681996e5af352ab4
#
_entry.id   813a1e260e971c8b681996e5af352ab4
#
_cell.length_a   1.000
_cell.length_b   1.000
_cell.length_c   1.000
_cell.angle_alpha   90.00
_cell.angle_beta   90.00
_cell.angle_gamma   90.00
#
_symmetry.space_group_name_H-M   'P 1'
#
loop_
_entity.id
_entity.type
_entity.pdbx_description
1 polymer ?
#
loop_
_entity_poly.entity_id
_entity_poly.type
_entity_poly.pdbx_seq_one_letter_code
_entity_poly.pdbx_strand_id
1 'polypeptide(L)'
;SGAGVSYYSKNKENAIKLIEFLSSIEAQEIFAEANQEFPANPKAKPSAIVASWGTFKEDSIQLNEVGKHNKEAVDIATKANWK
;
A
#
# COMPACT_ATOMS: atom_id res chain seq x y z
N SER A 1 -1.23 -0.36 1.56
CA SER A 1 -1.92 -1.11 0.49
C SER A 1 -0.91 -1.90 -0.34
N GLY A 2 -1.35 -2.94 -1.03
CA GLY A 2 -0.49 -3.77 -1.86
C GLY A 2 -1.27 -4.45 -2.97
N ALA A 3 -0.56 -4.94 -3.99
CA ALA A 3 -1.12 -5.71 -5.08
C ALA A 3 -0.24 -6.91 -5.38
N GLY A 4 -0.85 -8.00 -5.84
CA GLY A 4 -0.14 -9.21 -6.20
C GLY A 4 -0.85 -9.97 -7.30
N VAL A 5 -0.10 -10.79 -8.01
CA VAL A 5 -0.66 -11.69 -9.04
C VAL A 5 -1.02 -13.01 -8.39
N SER A 6 -2.27 -13.43 -8.53
CA SER A 6 -2.71 -14.75 -8.05
C SER A 6 -1.89 -15.86 -8.71
N TYR A 7 -1.44 -16.82 -7.91
CA TYR A 7 -0.70 -18.00 -8.40
C TYR A 7 -1.45 -18.76 -9.50
N TYR A 8 -2.76 -18.87 -9.37
CA TYR A 8 -3.62 -19.59 -10.30
C TYR A 8 -4.13 -18.76 -11.48
N SER A 9 -3.72 -17.48 -11.59
CA SER A 9 -4.11 -16.61 -12.70
C SER A 9 -3.64 -17.20 -14.03
N LYS A 10 -4.54 -17.24 -15.00
CA LYS A 10 -4.24 -17.58 -16.40
C LYS A 10 -3.77 -16.38 -17.22
N ASN A 11 -3.86 -15.17 -16.66
CA ASN A 11 -3.53 -13.90 -17.31
C ASN A 11 -2.39 -13.16 -16.57
N LYS A 12 -1.34 -13.88 -16.19
CA LYS A 12 -0.25 -13.32 -15.36
C LYS A 12 0.44 -12.13 -16.00
N GLU A 13 0.69 -12.18 -17.31
CA GLU A 13 1.34 -11.07 -18.04
C GLU A 13 0.50 -9.79 -17.97
N ASN A 14 -0.80 -9.88 -18.20
CA ASN A 14 -1.70 -8.73 -18.10
C ASN A 14 -1.85 -8.23 -16.66
N ALA A 15 -1.83 -9.14 -15.69
CA ALA A 15 -1.85 -8.78 -14.27
C ALA A 15 -0.57 -8.01 -13.87
N ILE A 16 0.59 -8.41 -14.37
CA ILE A 16 1.85 -7.70 -14.16
C ILE A 16 1.79 -6.29 -14.78
N LYS A 17 1.32 -6.18 -16.03
CA LYS A 17 1.14 -4.87 -16.69
C LYS A 17 0.21 -3.95 -15.90
N LEU A 18 -0.85 -4.49 -15.31
CA LEU A 18 -1.74 -3.73 -14.43
C LEU A 18 -1.00 -3.24 -13.19
N ILE A 19 -0.21 -4.07 -12.52
CA ILE A 19 0.58 -3.68 -11.35
C ILE A 19 1.62 -2.61 -11.72
N GLU A 20 2.27 -2.73 -12.88
CA GLU A 20 3.18 -1.72 -13.40
C GLU A 20 2.45 -0.38 -13.62
N PHE A 21 1.27 -0.40 -14.22
CA PHE A 21 0.44 0.80 -14.38
C PHE A 21 0.03 1.39 -13.01
N LEU A 22 -0.39 0.58 -12.06
CA LEU A 22 -0.74 1.03 -10.70
C LEU A 22 0.45 1.69 -9.97
N SER A 23 1.68 1.36 -10.37
CA SER A 23 2.91 1.98 -9.85
C SER A 23 3.34 3.24 -10.63
N SER A 24 2.65 3.59 -11.71
CA SER A 24 2.93 4.79 -12.49
C SER A 24 2.65 6.08 -11.71
N ILE A 25 3.24 7.18 -12.14
CA ILE A 25 2.99 8.50 -11.53
C ILE A 25 1.49 8.82 -11.58
N GLU A 26 0.87 8.63 -12.76
CA GLU A 26 -0.55 8.92 -12.98
C GLU A 26 -1.45 8.16 -12.00
N ALA A 27 -1.31 6.84 -11.93
CA ALA A 27 -2.13 6.02 -11.04
C ALA A 27 -1.89 6.34 -9.56
N GLN A 28 -0.63 6.59 -9.18
CA GLN A 28 -0.27 6.92 -7.81
C GLN A 28 -0.79 8.30 -7.37
N GLU A 29 -0.84 9.28 -8.26
CA GLU A 29 -1.45 10.58 -7.97
C GLU A 29 -2.97 10.47 -7.79
N ILE A 30 -3.65 9.63 -8.59
CA ILE A 30 -5.08 9.32 -8.41
C ILE A 30 -5.34 8.68 -7.05
N PHE A 31 -4.55 7.68 -6.67
CA PHE A 31 -4.68 7.03 -5.35
C PHE A 31 -4.38 8.00 -4.19
N ALA A 32 -3.34 8.80 -4.32
CA ALA A 32 -2.98 9.78 -3.30
C ALA A 32 -4.12 10.77 -3.05
N GLU A 33 -4.79 11.22 -4.11
CA GLU A 33 -5.92 12.15 -3.99
C GLU A 33 -7.19 11.44 -3.46
N ALA A 34 -7.50 10.25 -3.98
CA ALA A 34 -8.73 9.55 -3.60
C ALA A 34 -8.70 9.00 -2.17
N ASN A 35 -7.56 8.47 -1.75
CA ASN A 35 -7.42 7.77 -0.47
C ASN A 35 -6.72 8.60 0.60
N GLN A 36 -6.18 9.77 0.27
CA GLN A 36 -5.35 10.59 1.17
C GLN A 36 -4.15 9.80 1.72
N GLU A 37 -3.45 9.12 0.83
CA GLU A 37 -2.27 8.31 1.14
C GLU A 37 -1.01 8.92 0.53
N PHE A 38 0.16 8.68 1.16
CA PHE A 38 1.43 8.98 0.52
C PHE A 38 1.64 8.05 -0.68
N PRO A 39 1.96 8.58 -1.87
CA PRO A 39 2.21 7.74 -3.03
C PRO A 39 3.46 6.87 -2.82
N ALA A 40 3.40 5.61 -3.25
CA ALA A 40 4.54 4.70 -3.20
C ALA A 40 5.60 5.05 -4.26
N ASN A 41 5.20 5.66 -5.38
CA ASN A 41 6.14 6.15 -6.38
C ASN A 41 6.71 7.51 -5.92
N PRO A 42 8.03 7.62 -5.69
CA PRO A 42 8.65 8.84 -5.17
C PRO A 42 8.58 10.04 -6.12
N LYS A 43 8.23 9.82 -7.38
CA LYS A 43 8.04 10.88 -8.38
C LYS A 43 6.60 11.39 -8.46
N ALA A 44 5.64 10.67 -7.87
CA ALA A 44 4.24 11.08 -7.81
C ALA A 44 4.05 12.12 -6.71
N LYS A 45 3.17 13.09 -6.93
CA LYS A 45 2.85 14.14 -5.96
C LYS A 45 1.80 13.65 -4.98
N PRO A 46 1.96 13.89 -3.67
CA PRO A 46 0.89 13.67 -2.71
C PRO A 46 -0.26 14.66 -2.94
N SER A 47 -1.46 14.34 -2.43
CA SER A 47 -2.55 15.32 -2.38
C SER A 47 -2.17 16.54 -1.52
N ALA A 48 -2.89 17.64 -1.68
CA ALA A 48 -2.64 18.85 -0.89
C ALA A 48 -2.79 18.59 0.62
N ILE A 49 -3.74 17.76 1.01
CA ILE A 49 -3.96 17.38 2.42
C ILE A 49 -2.77 16.58 2.95
N VAL A 50 -2.34 15.54 2.24
CA VAL A 50 -1.21 14.69 2.63
C VAL A 50 0.09 15.51 2.66
N ALA A 51 0.30 16.40 1.68
CA ALA A 51 1.45 17.29 1.65
C ALA A 51 1.50 18.24 2.87
N SER A 52 0.35 18.66 3.40
CA SER A 52 0.27 19.51 4.59
C SER A 52 0.73 18.82 5.88
N TRP A 53 0.77 17.48 5.91
CA TRP A 53 1.26 16.71 7.06
C TRP A 53 2.79 16.74 7.19
N GLY A 54 3.48 17.21 6.15
CA GLY A 54 4.93 17.30 6.12
C GLY A 54 5.60 15.97 5.75
N THR A 55 6.83 15.81 6.21
CA THR A 55 7.64 14.61 5.97
C THR A 55 7.55 13.66 7.16
N PHE A 56 7.69 12.36 6.90
CA PHE A 56 7.75 11.33 7.92
C PHE A 56 9.02 10.48 7.75
N LYS A 57 9.40 9.80 8.82
CA LYS A 57 10.46 8.79 8.77
C LYS A 57 9.85 7.47 8.30
N GLU A 58 10.30 6.99 7.18
CA GLU A 58 9.89 5.69 6.66
C GLU A 58 10.34 4.56 7.59
N ASP A 59 9.45 3.58 7.82
CA ASP A 59 9.80 2.39 8.59
C ASP A 59 10.60 1.43 7.69
N SER A 60 11.68 0.90 8.24
CA SER A 60 12.55 -0.06 7.54
C SER A 60 12.12 -1.51 7.70
N ILE A 61 11.02 -1.78 8.43
CA ILE A 61 10.54 -3.14 8.65
C ILE A 61 10.12 -3.81 7.33
N GLN A 62 10.56 -5.03 7.14
CA GLN A 62 10.17 -5.82 5.98
C GLN A 62 8.74 -6.37 6.14
N LEU A 63 7.95 -6.37 5.05
CA LEU A 63 6.56 -6.84 5.10
C LEU A 63 6.41 -8.31 5.53
N ASN A 64 7.40 -9.16 5.25
CA ASN A 64 7.41 -10.54 5.74
C ASN A 64 7.53 -10.62 7.26
N GLU A 65 8.23 -9.71 7.91
CA GLU A 65 8.29 -9.63 9.37
C GLU A 65 6.94 -9.21 9.95
N VAL A 66 6.28 -8.21 9.34
CA VAL A 66 4.90 -7.83 9.69
C VAL A 66 3.97 -9.04 9.58
N GLY A 67 4.09 -9.80 8.50
CA GLY A 67 3.27 -10.99 8.26
C GLY A 67 3.41 -12.07 9.33
N LYS A 68 4.60 -12.26 9.92
CA LYS A 68 4.83 -13.22 11.01
C LYS A 68 4.01 -12.90 12.27
N HIS A 69 3.72 -11.63 12.52
CA HIS A 69 2.97 -11.16 13.68
C HIS A 69 1.46 -11.01 13.42
N ASN A 70 0.99 -11.38 12.23
CA ASN A 70 -0.42 -11.17 11.85
C ASN A 70 -1.40 -11.83 12.82
N LYS A 71 -1.14 -13.09 13.24
CA LYS A 71 -2.01 -13.79 14.18
C LYS A 71 -2.08 -13.08 15.54
N GLU A 72 -0.94 -12.69 16.07
CA GLU A 72 -0.84 -11.97 17.35
C GLU A 72 -1.55 -10.61 17.27
N ALA A 73 -1.39 -9.88 16.17
CA ALA A 73 -2.06 -8.61 15.94
C ALA A 73 -3.59 -8.75 15.92
N VAL A 74 -4.10 -9.80 15.25
CA VAL A 74 -5.54 -10.09 15.23
C VAL A 74 -6.05 -10.46 16.62
N ASP A 75 -5.30 -11.26 17.37
CA ASP A 75 -5.66 -11.65 18.75
C ASP A 75 -5.71 -10.41 19.68
N ILE A 76 -4.74 -9.49 19.54
CA ILE A 76 -4.72 -8.22 20.29
C ILE A 76 -5.91 -7.34 19.92
N ALA A 77 -6.16 -7.15 18.63
CA ALA A 77 -7.29 -6.36 18.14
C ALA A 77 -8.63 -6.91 18.66
N THR A 78 -8.79 -8.23 18.65
CA THR A 78 -9.98 -8.90 19.17
C THR A 78 -10.16 -8.67 20.66
N LYS A 79 -9.09 -8.83 21.46
CA LYS A 79 -9.12 -8.58 22.92
C LYS A 79 -9.41 -7.11 23.26
N ALA A 80 -8.91 -6.19 22.43
CA ALA A 80 -9.16 -4.76 22.57
C ALA A 80 -10.55 -4.33 22.05
N ASN A 81 -11.35 -5.26 21.54
CA ASN A 81 -12.64 -4.98 20.90
C ASN A 81 -12.54 -3.97 19.75
N TRP A 82 -11.43 -4.00 19.03
CA TRP A 82 -11.22 -3.18 17.84
C TRP A 82 -12.16 -3.68 16.72
N LYS A 83 -12.98 -2.78 16.17
CA LYS A 83 -13.92 -3.06 15.08
C LYS A 83 -13.55 -2.26 13.85
#